data_9f42249306fd429518a0dc312ad47ae1
#
_entry.id   9f42249306fd429518a0dc312ad47ae1
#
_cell.length_a   1.000
_cell.length_b   1.000
_cell.length_c   1.000
_cell.angle_alpha   90.00
_cell.angle_beta   90.00
_cell.angle_gamma   90.00
#
_symmetry.space_group_name_H-M   'P 1'
#
loop_
_entity.id
_entity.type
_entity.pdbx_description
1 polymer ?
#
loop_
_entity_poly.entity_id
_entity_poly.type
_entity_poly.pdbx_seq_one_letter_code
_entity_poly.pdbx_strand_id
1 'polypeptide(L)'
;MRSQDRFRLRRIRLIAAALAATVAAGGVVAQEAVQRAAPELTGPPQPMEPVEAEPIPRRITDDVRMMRQYPEQPPVIPHSIEGYQLSVNANRCLSCHRREATEGSGAPMISITHYMTREGQMLADVSPRRYFCTACHVSQADTAPLVENTFTDMSELGTGMAGGSE
;
A
#
# COMPACT_ATOMS: atom_id res chain seq x y z
N MET A 1 15.46 -63.55 49.92
CA MET A 1 15.05 -62.15 49.85
C MET A 1 15.71 -61.31 48.69
N ARG A 2 16.92 -61.62 48.26
CA ARG A 2 17.63 -60.78 47.24
C ARG A 2 17.21 -60.93 45.75
N SER A 3 16.47 -61.99 45.39
CA SER A 3 16.09 -62.22 43.99
C SER A 3 14.84 -61.40 43.56
N GLN A 4 13.87 -61.24 44.41
CA GLN A 4 12.62 -60.54 44.11
C GLN A 4 12.82 -59.02 44.00
N ASP A 5 13.75 -58.42 44.70
CA ASP A 5 14.06 -56.99 44.66
C ASP A 5 14.73 -56.63 43.36
N ARG A 6 15.54 -57.51 42.78
CA ARG A 6 16.16 -57.28 41.46
C ARG A 6 15.12 -57.27 40.30
N PHE A 7 14.10 -58.10 40.39
CA PHE A 7 13.01 -58.17 39.42
C PHE A 7 12.11 -56.92 39.52
N ARG A 8 11.81 -56.44 40.72
CA ARG A 8 11.05 -55.22 40.94
C ARG A 8 11.79 -53.98 40.39
N LEU A 9 13.06 -53.83 40.71
CA LEU A 9 13.91 -52.76 40.26
C LEU A 9 14.05 -52.75 38.71
N ARG A 10 14.14 -53.91 38.08
CA ARG A 10 14.22 -54.04 36.63
C ARG A 10 12.92 -53.61 35.94
N ARG A 11 11.76 -53.99 36.50
CA ARG A 11 10.43 -53.55 35.99
C ARG A 11 10.23 -52.06 36.17
N ILE A 12 10.60 -51.46 37.27
CA ILE A 12 10.50 -50.03 37.51
C ILE A 12 11.39 -49.24 36.49
N ARG A 13 12.60 -49.71 36.25
CA ARG A 13 13.50 -49.08 35.26
C ARG A 13 12.97 -49.18 33.84
N LEU A 14 12.36 -50.28 33.46
CA LEU A 14 11.75 -50.44 32.13
C LEU A 14 10.51 -49.55 31.95
N ILE A 15 9.68 -49.44 32.98
CA ILE A 15 8.51 -48.55 32.96
C ILE A 15 8.95 -47.08 32.89
N ALA A 16 9.97 -46.70 33.68
CA ALA A 16 10.51 -45.34 33.65
C ALA A 16 11.14 -44.99 32.28
N ALA A 17 11.86 -45.92 31.64
CA ALA A 17 12.42 -45.76 30.33
C ALA A 17 11.32 -45.63 29.23
N ALA A 18 10.27 -46.43 29.31
CA ALA A 18 9.14 -46.36 28.40
C ALA A 18 8.38 -45.01 28.53
N LEU A 19 8.14 -44.53 29.76
CA LEU A 19 7.52 -43.22 30.03
C LEU A 19 8.40 -42.07 29.53
N ALA A 20 9.72 -42.12 29.68
CA ALA A 20 10.63 -41.11 29.18
C ALA A 20 10.65 -41.08 27.66
N ALA A 21 10.58 -42.22 26.98
CA ALA A 21 10.53 -42.32 25.53
C ALA A 21 9.21 -41.74 24.95
N THR A 22 8.08 -41.98 25.63
CA THR A 22 6.78 -41.40 25.17
C THR A 22 6.71 -39.90 25.35
N VAL A 23 7.28 -39.32 26.41
CA VAL A 23 7.36 -37.89 26.63
C VAL A 23 8.29 -37.23 25.60
N ALA A 24 9.43 -37.84 25.30
CA ALA A 24 10.35 -37.34 24.29
C ALA A 24 9.73 -37.35 22.87
N ALA A 25 9.06 -38.44 22.49
CA ALA A 25 8.37 -38.55 21.20
C ALA A 25 7.21 -37.55 21.06
N GLY A 26 6.43 -37.37 22.15
CA GLY A 26 5.34 -36.38 22.18
C GLY A 26 5.81 -34.93 22.03
N GLY A 27 6.97 -34.60 22.61
CA GLY A 27 7.58 -33.26 22.47
C GLY A 27 7.99 -32.91 21.04
N VAL A 28 8.58 -33.85 20.33
CA VAL A 28 9.00 -33.63 18.92
C VAL A 28 7.80 -33.42 18.00
N VAL A 29 6.75 -34.22 18.13
CA VAL A 29 5.54 -34.09 17.32
C VAL A 29 4.81 -32.76 17.59
N ALA A 30 4.79 -32.31 18.85
CA ALA A 30 4.18 -31.03 19.21
C ALA A 30 4.94 -29.82 18.62
N GLN A 31 6.26 -29.85 18.58
CA GLN A 31 7.07 -28.81 17.96
C GLN A 31 6.86 -28.72 16.45
N GLU A 32 6.82 -29.85 15.74
CA GLU A 32 6.53 -29.84 14.30
C GLU A 32 5.09 -29.37 13.99
N ALA A 33 4.11 -29.71 14.82
CA ALA A 33 2.73 -29.26 14.63
C ALA A 33 2.57 -27.77 14.87
N VAL A 34 3.28 -27.18 15.86
CA VAL A 34 3.28 -25.73 16.10
C VAL A 34 3.96 -24.98 14.96
N GLN A 35 5.04 -25.51 14.41
CA GLN A 35 5.73 -24.90 13.27
C GLN A 35 4.88 -24.92 11.99
N ARG A 36 4.07 -25.95 11.77
CA ARG A 36 3.14 -26.03 10.63
C ARG A 36 1.88 -25.18 10.82
N ALA A 37 1.50 -24.89 12.06
CA ALA A 37 0.31 -24.11 12.39
C ALA A 37 0.59 -22.60 12.54
N ALA A 38 1.85 -22.17 12.57
CA ALA A 38 2.18 -20.76 12.59
C ALA A 38 1.79 -20.14 11.24
N PRO A 39 0.87 -19.16 11.21
CA PRO A 39 0.55 -18.48 9.96
C PRO A 39 1.81 -17.79 9.45
N GLU A 40 2.21 -18.08 8.22
CA GLU A 40 3.28 -17.38 7.53
C GLU A 40 2.75 -15.99 7.12
N LEU A 41 2.87 -15.04 8.02
CA LEU A 41 2.38 -13.66 7.80
C LEU A 41 3.16 -12.92 6.70
N THR A 42 4.34 -13.43 6.36
CA THR A 42 5.27 -12.80 5.39
C THR A 42 5.43 -13.60 4.09
N GLY A 43 4.69 -14.70 3.93
CA GLY A 43 4.82 -15.61 2.78
C GLY A 43 6.01 -16.57 2.89
N PRO A 44 6.42 -17.23 1.76
CA PRO A 44 7.42 -18.30 1.77
C PRO A 44 8.80 -17.94 2.32
N PRO A 45 9.36 -16.74 2.10
CA PRO A 45 10.63 -16.35 2.71
C PRO A 45 10.49 -16.16 4.21
N GLN A 46 11.45 -16.68 4.97
CA GLN A 46 11.50 -16.40 6.40
C GLN A 46 11.74 -14.90 6.65
N PRO A 47 11.21 -14.30 7.74
CA PRO A 47 11.33 -12.86 7.99
C PRO A 47 12.78 -12.32 8.03
N MET A 48 13.74 -13.18 8.33
CA MET A 48 15.17 -12.84 8.39
C MET A 48 15.96 -13.30 7.16
N GLU A 49 15.29 -13.88 6.16
CA GLU A 49 15.92 -14.27 4.91
C GLU A 49 16.07 -13.06 3.99
N PRO A 50 17.25 -12.77 3.44
CA PRO A 50 17.41 -11.70 2.47
C PRO A 50 16.62 -12.03 1.20
N VAL A 51 15.63 -11.22 0.89
CA VAL A 51 14.88 -11.29 -0.37
C VAL A 51 15.41 -10.21 -1.29
N GLU A 52 15.75 -10.57 -2.52
CA GLU A 52 16.12 -9.60 -3.54
C GLU A 52 14.93 -8.66 -3.81
N ALA A 53 15.19 -7.36 -3.71
CA ALA A 53 14.15 -6.36 -3.95
C ALA A 53 13.78 -6.31 -5.44
N GLU A 54 12.49 -6.26 -5.73
CA GLU A 54 12.00 -5.97 -7.07
C GLU A 54 12.58 -4.64 -7.58
N PRO A 55 12.89 -4.53 -8.88
CA PRO A 55 13.34 -3.27 -9.45
C PRO A 55 12.27 -2.19 -9.27
N ILE A 56 12.71 -0.96 -8.97
CA ILE A 56 11.79 0.19 -8.81
C ILE A 56 11.05 0.42 -10.14
N PRO A 57 9.72 0.38 -10.15
CA PRO A 57 8.96 0.57 -11.38
C PRO A 57 9.21 1.95 -12.01
N ARG A 58 9.20 2.00 -13.34
CA ARG A 58 9.30 3.23 -14.10
C ARG A 58 8.08 4.13 -13.80
N ARG A 59 8.29 5.43 -13.72
CA ARG A 59 7.18 6.39 -13.63
C ARG A 59 6.54 6.60 -15.00
N ILE A 60 5.22 6.69 -15.03
CA ILE A 60 4.47 7.08 -16.20
C ILE A 60 4.64 8.60 -16.40
N THR A 61 5.15 9.01 -17.55
CA THR A 61 5.45 10.43 -17.87
C THR A 61 5.12 10.74 -19.32
N ASP A 62 4.04 10.15 -19.83
CA ASP A 62 3.56 10.26 -21.21
C ASP A 62 2.70 11.51 -21.46
N ASP A 63 2.47 12.31 -20.42
CA ASP A 63 1.63 13.51 -20.41
C ASP A 63 0.15 13.25 -20.79
N VAL A 64 -0.29 12.00 -20.59
CA VAL A 64 -1.69 11.61 -20.78
C VAL A 64 -2.45 11.75 -19.49
N ARG A 65 -3.52 12.52 -19.49
CA ARG A 65 -4.38 12.73 -18.33
C ARG A 65 -5.12 11.45 -17.97
N MET A 66 -4.90 10.98 -16.74
CA MET A 66 -5.57 9.78 -16.21
C MET A 66 -6.96 10.10 -15.67
N MET A 67 -7.88 9.17 -15.84
CA MET A 67 -9.20 9.22 -15.22
C MET A 67 -9.10 9.07 -13.69
N ARG A 68 -9.98 9.75 -12.97
CA ARG A 68 -10.09 9.61 -11.53
C ARG A 68 -10.67 8.25 -11.16
N GLN A 69 -10.25 7.72 -10.01
CA GLN A 69 -10.79 6.49 -9.46
C GLN A 69 -11.95 6.75 -8.47
N TYR A 70 -12.11 8.00 -8.03
CA TYR A 70 -13.21 8.49 -7.19
C TYR A 70 -13.37 10.02 -7.35
N PRO A 71 -14.54 10.61 -7.07
CA PRO A 71 -14.87 12.00 -7.44
C PRO A 71 -13.90 13.06 -6.91
N GLU A 72 -13.45 12.94 -5.67
CA GLU A 72 -12.58 13.91 -5.03
C GLU A 72 -11.09 13.60 -5.19
N GLN A 73 -10.74 12.58 -5.96
CA GLN A 73 -9.34 12.23 -6.18
C GLN A 73 -8.58 13.40 -6.79
N PRO A 74 -7.46 13.84 -6.16
CA PRO A 74 -6.55 14.75 -6.81
C PRO A 74 -6.02 14.13 -8.11
N PRO A 75 -6.09 14.81 -9.26
CA PRO A 75 -5.53 14.29 -10.50
C PRO A 75 -4.07 13.87 -10.33
N VAL A 76 -3.71 12.72 -10.90
CA VAL A 76 -2.32 12.26 -10.91
C VAL A 76 -1.48 13.15 -11.84
N ILE A 77 -0.18 13.22 -11.56
CA ILE A 77 0.77 14.00 -12.36
C ILE A 77 1.20 13.13 -13.55
N PRO A 78 0.85 13.53 -14.80
CA PRO A 78 1.14 12.72 -15.99
C PRO A 78 2.52 12.97 -16.59
N HIS A 79 3.21 14.00 -16.16
CA HIS A 79 4.52 14.41 -16.67
C HIS A 79 5.63 14.21 -15.62
N SER A 80 6.88 14.28 -16.04
CA SER A 80 8.01 14.25 -15.11
C SER A 80 8.05 15.50 -14.23
N ILE A 81 8.31 15.28 -12.94
CA ILE A 81 8.58 16.33 -11.95
C ILE A 81 10.01 16.23 -11.40
N GLU A 82 10.86 15.48 -12.08
CA GLU A 82 12.25 15.35 -11.69
C GLU A 82 12.95 16.71 -11.71
N GLY A 83 13.68 17.02 -10.65
CA GLY A 83 14.34 18.31 -10.48
C GLY A 83 13.40 19.49 -10.16
N TYR A 84 12.10 19.28 -9.99
CA TYR A 84 11.18 20.37 -9.61
C TYR A 84 11.40 20.79 -8.16
N GLN A 85 11.72 22.06 -7.97
CA GLN A 85 11.83 22.62 -6.63
C GLN A 85 10.44 22.89 -6.05
N LEU A 86 10.20 22.33 -4.84
CA LEU A 86 9.00 22.57 -4.05
C LEU A 86 9.42 22.83 -2.61
N SER A 87 9.45 24.11 -2.23
CA SER A 87 9.83 24.60 -0.92
C SER A 87 8.96 25.77 -0.51
N VAL A 88 9.08 26.26 0.71
CA VAL A 88 8.31 27.43 1.17
C VAL A 88 8.53 28.69 0.33
N ASN A 89 9.68 28.82 -0.32
CA ASN A 89 10.06 30.00 -1.12
C ASN A 89 9.99 29.76 -2.64
N ALA A 90 9.77 28.53 -3.07
CA ALA A 90 9.73 28.19 -4.49
C ALA A 90 8.78 27.03 -4.74
N ASN A 91 7.92 27.18 -5.73
CA ASN A 91 7.00 26.13 -6.16
C ASN A 91 6.97 26.09 -7.69
N ARG A 92 7.73 25.13 -8.25
CA ARG A 92 7.84 24.97 -9.71
C ARG A 92 6.50 24.62 -10.36
N CYS A 93 5.59 23.94 -9.66
CA CYS A 93 4.27 23.59 -10.21
C CYS A 93 3.46 24.86 -10.56
N LEU A 94 3.51 25.87 -9.69
CA LEU A 94 2.78 27.13 -9.87
C LEU A 94 3.30 27.95 -11.05
N SER A 95 4.54 27.76 -11.49
CA SER A 95 5.07 28.48 -12.65
C SER A 95 4.34 28.16 -13.95
N CYS A 96 3.61 27.01 -13.99
CA CYS A 96 2.80 26.60 -15.14
C CYS A 96 1.31 26.53 -14.80
N HIS A 97 0.95 26.07 -13.59
CA HIS A 97 -0.44 25.77 -13.22
C HIS A 97 -1.20 26.92 -12.53
N ARG A 98 -0.51 27.99 -12.12
CA ARG A 98 -1.17 29.19 -11.59
C ARG A 98 -2.01 29.86 -12.68
N ARG A 99 -3.12 30.48 -12.32
CA ARG A 99 -4.07 31.13 -13.24
C ARG A 99 -3.38 31.99 -14.30
N GLU A 100 -2.42 32.82 -13.88
CA GLU A 100 -1.73 33.79 -14.74
C GLU A 100 -0.73 33.12 -15.71
N ALA A 101 -0.33 31.88 -15.42
CA ALA A 101 0.68 31.16 -16.20
C ALA A 101 0.10 30.14 -17.18
N THR A 102 -1.16 29.76 -17.04
CA THR A 102 -1.76 28.66 -17.82
C THR A 102 -1.89 28.98 -19.30
N GLU A 103 -2.17 30.24 -19.66
CA GLU A 103 -2.25 30.65 -21.06
C GLU A 103 -0.91 30.49 -21.80
N GLY A 104 0.19 30.85 -21.15
CA GLY A 104 1.53 30.73 -21.73
C GLY A 104 2.11 29.35 -21.68
N SER A 105 1.75 28.54 -20.67
CA SER A 105 2.29 27.19 -20.46
C SER A 105 1.47 26.08 -21.12
N GLY A 106 0.19 26.32 -21.40
CA GLY A 106 -0.76 25.29 -21.83
C GLY A 106 -1.17 24.31 -20.72
N ALA A 107 -0.67 24.50 -19.50
CA ALA A 107 -0.99 23.63 -18.38
C ALA A 107 -2.44 23.85 -17.89
N PRO A 108 -3.13 22.82 -17.39
CA PRO A 108 -4.45 22.99 -16.77
C PRO A 108 -4.35 23.86 -15.54
N MET A 109 -5.25 24.82 -15.39
CA MET A 109 -5.33 25.69 -14.22
C MET A 109 -5.76 24.88 -12.99
N ILE A 110 -5.15 25.18 -11.85
CA ILE A 110 -5.59 24.64 -10.56
C ILE A 110 -7.02 25.08 -10.23
N SER A 111 -7.82 24.19 -9.63
CA SER A 111 -9.21 24.46 -9.33
C SER A 111 -9.38 25.59 -8.30
N ILE A 112 -10.54 26.25 -8.34
CA ILE A 112 -10.89 27.33 -7.43
C ILE A 112 -10.76 26.96 -5.95
N THR A 113 -10.97 25.68 -5.60
CA THR A 113 -10.84 25.16 -4.23
C THR A 113 -9.44 25.29 -3.66
N HIS A 114 -8.41 25.46 -4.51
CA HIS A 114 -7.04 25.70 -4.09
C HIS A 114 -6.79 27.13 -3.60
N TYR A 115 -7.69 28.05 -3.93
CA TYR A 115 -7.65 29.45 -3.51
C TYR A 115 -8.56 29.73 -2.30
N MET A 116 -9.12 28.69 -1.66
CA MET A 116 -10.07 28.86 -0.56
C MET A 116 -9.45 28.49 0.78
N THR A 117 -9.79 29.26 1.82
CA THR A 117 -9.56 28.88 3.21
C THR A 117 -10.46 27.72 3.63
N ARG A 118 -10.30 27.20 4.84
CA ARG A 118 -11.19 26.17 5.40
C ARG A 118 -12.60 26.70 5.63
N GLU A 119 -12.70 27.99 5.92
CA GLU A 119 -13.96 28.72 6.18
C GLU A 119 -14.66 29.13 4.88
N GLY A 120 -14.10 28.78 3.72
CA GLY A 120 -14.68 29.07 2.41
C GLY A 120 -14.37 30.46 1.84
N GLN A 121 -13.48 31.21 2.47
CA GLN A 121 -13.07 32.52 1.99
C GLN A 121 -12.13 32.36 0.78
N MET A 122 -12.34 33.18 -0.25
CA MET A 122 -11.49 33.26 -1.44
C MET A 122 -10.24 34.08 -1.15
N LEU A 123 -9.09 33.54 -1.50
CA LEU A 123 -7.78 34.19 -1.40
C LEU A 123 -7.33 34.68 -2.79
N ALA A 124 -6.47 35.68 -2.79
CA ALA A 124 -5.85 36.18 -4.02
C ALA A 124 -4.83 35.20 -4.61
N ASP A 125 -4.20 34.39 -3.77
CA ASP A 125 -3.22 33.38 -4.18
C ASP A 125 -3.59 31.99 -3.59
N VAL A 126 -2.82 30.98 -3.97
CA VAL A 126 -3.02 29.60 -3.51
C VAL A 126 -2.99 29.54 -1.99
N SER A 127 -4.00 28.90 -1.42
CA SER A 127 -4.11 28.70 0.03
C SER A 127 -2.87 27.99 0.57
N PRO A 128 -2.29 28.42 1.71
CA PRO A 128 -1.10 27.79 2.30
C PRO A 128 -1.26 26.28 2.49
N ARG A 129 -2.46 25.81 2.81
CA ARG A 129 -2.77 24.37 2.97
C ARG A 129 -2.76 23.59 1.66
N ARG A 130 -2.74 24.24 0.52
CA ARG A 130 -2.72 23.66 -0.84
C ARG A 130 -1.42 23.96 -1.59
N TYR A 131 -0.46 24.60 -0.91
CA TYR A 131 0.77 25.04 -1.54
C TYR A 131 1.72 23.89 -1.90
N PHE A 132 1.79 22.85 -1.09
CA PHE A 132 2.63 21.68 -1.34
C PHE A 132 1.87 20.66 -2.19
N CYS A 133 1.93 20.83 -3.50
CA CYS A 133 1.11 20.07 -4.47
C CYS A 133 1.31 18.56 -4.36
N THR A 134 2.55 18.10 -4.18
CA THR A 134 2.89 16.68 -4.09
C THR A 134 2.41 15.98 -2.81
N ALA A 135 1.87 16.73 -1.84
CA ALA A 135 1.19 16.14 -0.69
C ALA A 135 -0.14 15.48 -1.07
N CYS A 136 -0.73 15.86 -2.21
CA CYS A 136 -1.99 15.32 -2.71
C CYS A 136 -1.88 14.79 -4.14
N HIS A 137 -1.09 15.46 -5.01
CA HIS A 137 -0.87 15.03 -6.39
C HIS A 137 0.39 14.17 -6.48
N VAL A 138 0.28 12.99 -7.07
CA VAL A 138 1.38 12.03 -7.18
C VAL A 138 1.57 11.59 -8.62
N SER A 139 2.80 11.21 -8.97
CA SER A 139 3.09 10.50 -10.21
C SER A 139 2.70 9.03 -10.06
N GLN A 140 2.28 8.40 -11.15
CA GLN A 140 1.99 6.97 -11.18
C GLN A 140 3.24 6.15 -11.51
N ALA A 141 3.31 4.96 -10.93
CA ALA A 141 4.28 3.95 -11.33
C ALA A 141 3.65 3.01 -12.37
N ASP A 142 4.47 2.53 -13.29
CA ASP A 142 4.10 1.57 -14.33
C ASP A 142 4.07 0.15 -13.70
N THR A 143 3.04 -0.10 -12.91
CA THR A 143 2.82 -1.37 -12.21
C THR A 143 1.39 -1.84 -12.45
N ALA A 144 1.22 -3.16 -12.54
CA ALA A 144 -0.11 -3.74 -12.51
C ALA A 144 -0.78 -3.48 -11.15
N PRO A 145 -2.05 -3.07 -11.10
CA PRO A 145 -2.77 -2.95 -9.85
C PRO A 145 -2.94 -4.33 -9.19
N LEU A 146 -2.83 -4.39 -7.86
CA LEU A 146 -3.05 -5.63 -7.11
C LEU A 146 -4.50 -6.09 -7.16
N VAL A 147 -5.43 -5.15 -7.32
CA VAL A 147 -6.87 -5.38 -7.42
C VAL A 147 -7.41 -4.50 -8.54
N GLU A 148 -8.26 -5.07 -9.38
CA GLU A 148 -8.93 -4.32 -10.43
C GLU A 148 -9.81 -3.21 -9.84
N ASN A 149 -9.78 -2.03 -10.45
CA ASN A 149 -10.66 -0.93 -10.08
C ASN A 149 -12.05 -1.14 -10.68
N THR A 150 -13.04 -1.29 -9.83
CA THR A 150 -14.47 -1.42 -10.21
C THR A 150 -15.27 -0.15 -9.94
N PHE A 151 -14.61 0.95 -9.56
CA PHE A 151 -15.30 2.22 -9.31
C PHE A 151 -15.82 2.81 -10.61
N THR A 152 -17.09 3.21 -10.59
CA THR A 152 -17.75 3.95 -11.66
C THR A 152 -18.16 5.32 -11.13
N ASP A 153 -17.74 6.39 -11.79
CA ASP A 153 -18.11 7.75 -11.39
C ASP A 153 -19.60 8.01 -11.58
N MET A 154 -20.18 8.81 -10.69
CA MET A 154 -21.61 9.18 -10.75
C MET A 154 -21.99 9.83 -12.09
N SER A 155 -21.07 10.56 -12.73
CA SER A 155 -21.30 11.15 -14.05
C SER A 155 -21.47 10.09 -15.15
N GLU A 156 -20.82 8.95 -15.03
CA GLU A 156 -20.95 7.83 -15.96
C GLU A 156 -22.25 7.02 -15.68
N LEU A 157 -22.62 6.86 -14.40
CA LEU A 157 -23.88 6.21 -14.03
C LEU A 157 -25.11 6.98 -14.54
N GLY A 158 -25.06 8.32 -14.56
CA GLY A 158 -26.15 9.16 -15.04
C GLY A 158 -26.41 9.08 -16.54
N THR A 159 -25.40 8.80 -17.35
CA THR A 159 -25.54 8.69 -18.81
C THR A 159 -26.16 7.36 -19.26
N GLY A 160 -26.07 6.31 -18.41
CA GLY A 160 -26.65 4.99 -18.70
C GLY A 160 -28.17 4.90 -18.46
N MET A 161 -28.77 5.83 -17.68
CA MET A 161 -30.21 5.82 -17.41
C MET A 161 -31.05 6.65 -18.42
N ALA A 162 -30.41 7.43 -19.26
CA ALA A 162 -31.12 8.25 -20.27
C ALA A 162 -31.38 7.51 -21.60
N GLY A 163 -30.90 6.29 -21.76
CA GLY A 163 -31.00 5.50 -23.01
C GLY A 163 -32.06 4.37 -22.99
N GLY A 164 -32.91 4.30 -21.99
CA GLY A 164 -33.90 3.21 -21.82
C GLY A 164 -35.34 3.67 -21.95
N SER A 165 -35.70 4.33 -23.03
CA SER A 165 -37.10 4.50 -23.43
C SER A 165 -37.23 4.71 -24.94
N GLU A 166 -37.23 3.62 -25.70
CA GLU A 166 -38.06 3.43 -26.91
C GLU A 166 -38.21 1.94 -27.19
#